data_b3fd96c50e6a13502fcb161693c70f03
#
_entry.id   b3fd96c50e6a13502fcb161693c70f03
#
_cell.length_a   1.000
_cell.length_b   1.000
_cell.length_c   1.000
_cell.angle_alpha   90.00
_cell.angle_beta   90.00
_cell.angle_gamma   90.00
#
_symmetry.space_group_name_H-M   'P 1'
#
loop_
_entity.id
_entity.type
_entity.pdbx_description
1 polymer ?
#
loop_
_entity_poly.entity_id
_entity_poly.type
_entity_poly.pdbx_seq_one_letter_code
_entity_poly.pdbx_strand_id
1 'polypeptide(L)' 'MSGPEACGLRHLAFWVESVEETVRELAQKGIVCEPIRIDTYTGGKMTFFRDPDGLPLELHE' A
#
# COMPACT_ATOMS: atom_id res chain seq x y z
N MET A 1 -6.42 20.68 -1.64
CA MET A 1 -6.64 20.30 -2.15
C MET A 1 -6.84 19.94 -2.29
N SER A 2 -6.93 19.95 -2.21
CA SER A 2 -7.27 19.43 -2.64
C SER A 2 -7.42 18.78 -2.84
N GLY A 3 -7.60 18.87 -2.75
CA GLY A 3 -7.98 18.17 -3.20
C GLY A 3 -8.06 17.44 -3.26
N PRO A 4 -8.17 17.26 -3.37
CA PRO A 4 -8.49 16.61 -3.74
C PRO A 4 -8.62 15.94 -3.59
N GLU A 5 -8.47 15.96 -3.25
CA GLU A 5 -8.70 15.47 -3.39
C GLU A 5 -9.15 14.93 -3.29
N ALA A 6 -9.33 15.15 -2.98
CA ALA A 6 -9.94 14.79 -3.09
C ALA A 6 -10.29 14.35 -3.22
N CYS A 7 -10.52 14.79 -3.11
CA CYS A 7 -11.21 14.30 -3.50
C CYS A 7 -11.30 13.23 -3.97
N GLY A 8 -11.52 13.27 -4.61
CA GLY A 8 -11.67 12.01 -5.28
C GLY A 8 -10.65 10.97 -4.95
N LEU A 9 -9.66 11.38 -4.37
CA LEU A 9 -8.59 10.47 -3.97
C LEU A 9 -9.09 9.47 -2.95
N ARG A 10 -8.77 8.22 -3.18
CA ARG A 10 -9.28 7.15 -2.35
C ARG A 10 -8.21 6.27 -1.77
N HIS A 11 -6.96 6.45 -2.15
CA HIS A 11 -5.90 5.64 -1.57
C HIS A 11 -4.61 6.40 -1.62
N LEU A 12 -3.69 5.97 -0.76
CA LEU A 12 -2.36 6.55 -0.66
C LEU A 12 -1.35 5.50 -1.06
N ALA A 13 -0.26 5.96 -1.69
CA ALA A 13 0.81 5.07 -2.10
C ALA A 13 2.08 5.44 -1.35
N PHE A 14 2.77 4.45 -0.83
CA PHE A 14 4.02 4.63 -0.10
C PHE A 14 5.12 3.83 -0.78
N TRP A 15 6.31 4.42 -0.86
CA TRP A 15 7.48 3.75 -1.41
C TRP A 15 8.34 3.25 -0.26
N VAL A 16 8.70 1.98 -0.31
CA VAL A 16 9.48 1.33 0.74
C VAL A 16 10.66 0.62 0.09
N GLU A 17 11.67 0.28 0.90
CA GLU A 17 12.82 -0.42 0.38
C GLU A 17 12.51 -1.88 0.10
N SER A 18 11.65 -2.48 0.88
CA SER A 18 11.27 -3.87 0.69
C SER A 18 9.81 -4.05 1.05
N VAL A 19 8.99 -4.36 0.04
CA VAL A 19 7.58 -4.62 0.27
C VAL A 19 7.41 -5.85 1.15
N GLU A 20 8.23 -6.88 0.93
CA GLU A 20 8.12 -8.10 1.72
C GLU A 20 8.37 -7.87 3.19
N GLU A 21 9.40 -7.07 3.50
CA GLU A 21 9.69 -6.78 4.90
C GLU A 21 8.61 -5.92 5.52
N THR A 22 8.10 -4.96 4.77
CA THR A 22 7.04 -4.10 5.27
C THR A 22 5.79 -4.91 5.57
N VAL A 23 5.45 -5.85 4.69
CA VAL A 23 4.30 -6.72 4.91
C VAL A 23 4.48 -7.53 6.19
N ARG A 24 5.70 -8.03 6.41
CA ARG A 24 5.98 -8.80 7.61
C ARG A 24 5.81 -7.95 8.86
N GLU A 25 6.31 -6.72 8.84
CA GLU A 25 6.18 -5.83 9.97
C GLU A 25 4.72 -5.48 10.25
N LEU A 26 3.96 -5.24 9.19
CA LEU A 26 2.54 -4.95 9.35
C LEU A 26 1.78 -6.15 9.92
N ALA A 27 2.16 -7.34 9.49
CA ALA A 27 1.52 -8.55 10.01
C ALA A 27 1.74 -8.68 11.51
N GLN A 28 2.91 -8.27 12.00
CA GLN A 28 3.17 -8.31 13.43
C GLN A 28 2.26 -7.35 14.20
N LYS A 29 1.77 -6.34 13.52
CA LYS A 29 0.84 -5.38 14.12
C LYS A 29 -0.62 -5.73 13.88
N GLY A 30 -0.87 -6.90 13.29
CA GLY A 30 -2.22 -7.36 13.04
C GLY A 30 -2.81 -6.87 11.74
N ILE A 31 -2.00 -6.29 10.86
CA ILE A 31 -2.47 -5.79 9.57
C ILE A 31 -2.13 -6.81 8.49
N VAL A 32 -3.14 -7.27 7.78
CA VAL A 32 -2.98 -8.27 6.72
C VAL A 32 -3.00 -7.57 5.38
N CYS A 33 -1.94 -7.78 4.60
CA CYS A 33 -1.83 -7.21 3.27
C CYS A 33 -2.30 -8.22 2.22
N GLU A 34 -2.68 -7.70 1.06
CA GLU A 34 -3.00 -8.54 -0.08
C GLU A 34 -1.75 -9.25 -0.59
N PRO A 35 -1.91 -10.31 -1.40
CA PRO A 35 -0.74 -10.96 -1.97
C PRO A 35 0.12 -9.98 -2.75
N ILE A 36 1.44 -10.12 -2.60
CA ILE A 36 2.39 -9.25 -3.28
C ILE A 36 2.35 -9.52 -4.77
N ARG A 37 2.38 -8.45 -5.56
CA ARG A 37 2.35 -8.51 -7.02
C ARG A 37 3.52 -7.75 -7.57
N ILE A 38 3.76 -7.95 -8.87
CA ILE A 38 4.77 -7.19 -9.59
C ILE A 38 4.06 -6.08 -10.34
N ASP A 39 4.52 -4.84 -10.12
CA ASP A 39 4.00 -3.69 -10.84
C ASP A 39 4.55 -3.76 -12.27
N THR A 40 3.65 -3.81 -13.25
CA THR A 40 4.07 -3.96 -14.64
C THR A 40 4.76 -2.72 -15.19
N TYR A 41 4.56 -1.58 -14.55
CA TYR A 41 5.20 -0.34 -15.02
C TYR A 41 6.61 -0.20 -14.50
N THR A 42 6.85 -0.54 -13.25
CA THR A 42 8.15 -0.34 -12.62
C THR A 42 8.94 -1.63 -12.49
N GLY A 43 8.28 -2.77 -12.57
CA GLY A 43 8.92 -4.06 -12.33
C GLY A 43 9.18 -4.35 -10.87
N GLY A 44 8.84 -3.44 -9.98
CA GLY A 44 9.03 -3.65 -8.56
C GLY A 44 7.84 -4.34 -7.93
N LYS A 45 8.02 -4.80 -6.71
CA LYS A 45 6.94 -5.43 -5.99
C LYS A 45 5.99 -4.40 -5.43
N MET A 46 4.74 -4.76 -5.32
CA MET A 46 3.72 -3.90 -4.73
C MET A 46 2.67 -4.75 -4.04
N THR A 47 2.00 -4.15 -3.09
CA THR A 47 0.84 -4.75 -2.46
C THR A 47 -0.02 -3.63 -1.90
N PHE A 48 -1.13 -3.99 -1.31
CA PHE A 48 -1.97 -3.00 -0.64
C PHE A 48 -2.67 -3.65 0.54
N PHE A 49 -3.14 -2.80 1.43
CA PHE A 49 -3.90 -3.22 2.60
C PHE A 49 -4.88 -2.11 2.92
N ARG A 50 -5.80 -2.39 3.84
CA ARG A 50 -6.77 -1.39 4.26
C ARG A 50 -6.48 -0.97 5.69
N ASP A 51 -6.61 0.34 5.94
CA ASP A 51 -6.47 0.82 7.30
C ASP A 51 -7.76 0.51 8.09
N PRO A 52 -7.80 0.82 9.38
CA PRO A 52 -8.98 0.52 10.18
C PRO A 52 -10.26 1.16 9.66
N ASP A 53 -10.14 2.26 8.93
CA ASP A 53 -11.29 2.94 8.34
C ASP A 53 -11.65 2.38 6.98
N GLY A 54 -10.91 1.38 6.50
CA GLY A 54 -11.19 0.78 5.21
C GLY A 54 -10.55 1.48 4.04
N LEU A 55 -9.70 2.47 4.30
CA LEU A 55 -9.03 3.20 3.22
C LEU A 55 -7.91 2.35 2.63
N PRO A 56 -7.89 2.18 1.29
CA PRO A 56 -6.80 1.39 0.68
C PRO A 56 -5.47 2.13 0.74
N LEU A 57 -4.43 1.41 1.11
CA LEU A 57 -3.08 1.94 1.18
C LEU A 57 -2.18 1.04 0.34
N GLU A 58 -1.38 1.63 -0.55
CA GLU A 58 -0.51 0.88 -1.45
C GLU A 58 0.93 0.97 -1.00
N LEU A 59 1.64 -0.14 -1.14
CA LEU A 59 3.08 -0.20 -0.89
C LEU A 59 3.78 -0.54 -2.18
N HIS A 60 4.83 0.20 -2.51
CA HIS A 60 5.63 0.01 -3.71
C HIS A 60 7.10 -0.01 -3.35
N GLU A 61 7.91 -0.75 -4.12
CA GLU A 61 9.36 -0.69 -3.97
C GLU A 61 10.06 -0.41 -5.28
#